data_40473e013b4b6c96373d9c91a5565858
#
_entry.id   40473e013b4b6c96373d9c91a5565858
#
_cell.length_a   1.000
_cell.length_b   1.000
_cell.length_c   1.000
_cell.angle_alpha   90.00
_cell.angle_beta   90.00
_cell.angle_gamma   90.00
#
_symmetry.space_group_name_H-M   'P 1'
#
loop_
_entity.id
_entity.type
_entity.pdbx_description
1 polymer ?
#
loop_
_entity_poly.entity_id
_entity_poly.type
_entity_poly.pdbx_seq_one_letter_code
_entity_poly.pdbx_strand_id
1 'polypeptide(L)'
;MPKKRRNNGRNKKHKGHSDPIHSENCKRLVPKDKAIKRFLIKNMVDASSKRDIEDASVYPKDEYSMPRLFIKNQYCVSCGIHARIVRVRSNENRRIRYISNFREGTEEASHGLYRQANQRNPKKQNEK
;
A
#
# COMPACT_ATOMS: atom_id res chain seq x y z
N MET A 1 -6.34 -30.49 -2.90
CA MET A 1 -5.16 -29.61 -2.83
C MET A 1 -5.27 -28.64 -1.68
N PRO A 2 -4.24 -28.45 -0.86
CA PRO A 2 -4.27 -27.51 0.25
C PRO A 2 -4.37 -26.06 -0.25
N LYS A 3 -5.26 -25.26 0.35
CA LYS A 3 -5.44 -23.85 0.00
C LYS A 3 -4.53 -22.99 0.87
N LYS A 4 -3.61 -22.26 0.25
CA LYS A 4 -2.72 -21.32 0.96
C LYS A 4 -3.44 -20.04 1.43
N ARG A 5 -4.50 -19.63 0.72
CA ARG A 5 -5.27 -18.42 1.03
C ARG A 5 -6.76 -18.67 0.88
N ARG A 6 -7.53 -18.17 1.84
CA ARG A 6 -9.00 -18.26 1.80
C ARG A 6 -9.61 -17.48 0.62
N ASN A 7 -9.00 -16.36 0.24
CA ASN A 7 -9.48 -15.47 -0.82
C ASN A 7 -8.79 -15.68 -2.18
N ASN A 8 -7.97 -16.74 -2.35
CA ASN A 8 -7.23 -17.01 -3.58
C ASN A 8 -6.33 -15.84 -4.05
N GLY A 9 -5.86 -14.99 -3.14
CA GLY A 9 -5.03 -13.83 -3.43
C GLY A 9 -5.76 -12.65 -4.09
N ARG A 10 -7.09 -12.64 -4.06
CA ARG A 10 -7.92 -11.58 -4.66
C ARG A 10 -9.05 -11.14 -3.73
N ASN A 11 -9.69 -10.03 -4.02
CA ASN A 11 -10.80 -9.48 -3.24
C ASN A 11 -12.11 -9.47 -4.05
N LYS A 12 -12.48 -10.62 -4.58
CA LYS A 12 -13.66 -10.76 -5.46
C LYS A 12 -15.00 -10.61 -4.72
N LYS A 13 -15.13 -11.17 -3.50
CA LYS A 13 -16.31 -11.05 -2.62
C LYS A 13 -17.64 -11.23 -3.36
N HIS A 14 -17.83 -12.37 -4.01
CA HIS A 14 -19.05 -12.73 -4.75
C HIS A 14 -19.41 -11.81 -5.95
N LYS A 15 -18.50 -10.98 -6.44
CA LYS A 15 -18.75 -10.08 -7.58
C LYS A 15 -18.61 -10.80 -8.91
N GLY A 16 -19.06 -11.93 -9.20
CA GLY A 16 -19.01 -12.61 -10.50
C GLY A 16 -17.78 -12.29 -11.37
N HIS A 17 -17.77 -11.15 -12.04
CA HIS A 17 -16.68 -10.65 -12.90
C HIS A 17 -16.12 -9.31 -12.41
N SER A 18 -14.84 -9.05 -12.67
CA SER A 18 -14.18 -7.78 -12.43
C SER A 18 -13.48 -7.32 -13.70
N ASP A 19 -13.66 -6.07 -14.07
CA ASP A 19 -13.03 -5.49 -15.25
C ASP A 19 -11.50 -5.67 -15.21
N PRO A 20 -10.87 -6.07 -16.31
CA PRO A 20 -9.43 -6.20 -16.38
C PRO A 20 -8.77 -4.82 -16.45
N ILE A 21 -7.59 -4.73 -15.85
CA ILE A 21 -6.74 -3.55 -15.89
C ILE A 21 -5.34 -3.92 -16.34
N HIS A 22 -4.63 -2.98 -16.93
CA HIS A 22 -3.25 -3.20 -17.36
C HIS A 22 -2.27 -3.04 -16.18
N SER A 23 -1.30 -3.96 -16.12
CA SER A 23 -0.15 -3.82 -15.22
C SER A 23 0.77 -2.70 -15.72
N GLU A 24 1.26 -1.85 -14.80
CA GLU A 24 2.11 -0.70 -15.14
C GLU A 24 3.37 -1.09 -15.94
N ASN A 25 4.06 -2.15 -15.52
CA ASN A 25 5.33 -2.53 -16.14
C ASN A 25 5.17 -3.41 -17.39
N CYS A 26 4.42 -4.51 -17.27
CA CYS A 26 4.34 -5.52 -18.34
C CYS A 26 3.09 -5.41 -19.22
N LYS A 27 2.22 -4.42 -18.95
CA LYS A 27 0.95 -4.18 -19.67
C LYS A 27 -0.02 -5.38 -19.73
N ARG A 28 0.26 -6.45 -18.97
CA ARG A 28 -0.63 -7.62 -18.88
C ARG A 28 -1.96 -7.22 -18.29
N LEU A 29 -3.03 -7.75 -18.85
CA LEU A 29 -4.38 -7.64 -18.31
C LEU A 29 -4.53 -8.48 -17.04
N VAL A 30 -4.98 -7.86 -15.98
CA VAL A 30 -5.19 -8.49 -14.67
C VAL A 30 -6.54 -8.02 -14.12
N PRO A 31 -7.35 -8.92 -13.51
CA PRO A 31 -8.58 -8.51 -12.85
C PRO A 31 -8.33 -7.42 -11.81
N LYS A 32 -9.14 -6.38 -11.79
CA LYS A 32 -9.01 -5.22 -10.89
C LYS A 32 -8.97 -5.60 -9.41
N ASP A 33 -9.65 -6.67 -9.02
CA ASP A 33 -9.67 -7.18 -7.65
C ASP A 33 -8.39 -7.95 -7.26
N LYS A 34 -7.64 -8.49 -8.23
CA LYS A 34 -6.38 -9.21 -8.03
C LYS A 34 -5.16 -8.30 -8.15
N ALA A 35 -5.25 -7.20 -8.87
CA ALA A 35 -4.13 -6.28 -9.08
C ALA A 35 -3.61 -5.70 -7.76
N ILE A 36 -2.30 -5.58 -7.68
CA ILE A 36 -1.60 -4.96 -6.56
C ILE A 36 -1.58 -3.45 -6.80
N LYS A 37 -2.25 -2.70 -5.94
CA LYS A 37 -2.39 -1.25 -6.07
C LYS A 37 -1.45 -0.56 -5.11
N ARG A 38 -0.77 0.48 -5.60
CA ARG A 38 0.05 1.37 -4.77
C ARG A 38 -0.27 2.81 -5.13
N PHE A 39 -0.51 3.59 -4.08
CA PHE A 39 -0.67 5.03 -4.18
C PHE A 39 0.67 5.69 -3.88
N LEU A 40 1.11 6.54 -4.79
CA LEU A 40 2.39 7.22 -4.70
C LEU A 40 2.16 8.71 -4.87
N ILE A 41 2.74 9.48 -3.97
CA ILE A 41 2.76 10.93 -4.05
C ILE A 41 4.19 11.34 -4.38
N LYS A 42 4.36 12.05 -5.49
CA LYS A 42 5.66 12.59 -5.93
C LYS A 42 5.59 14.10 -5.99
N ASN A 43 6.68 14.74 -5.68
CA ASN A 43 6.82 16.16 -5.99
C ASN A 43 6.89 16.34 -7.51
N MET A 44 6.28 17.40 -8.03
CA MET A 44 6.31 17.70 -9.45
C MET A 44 7.71 18.12 -9.90
N VAL A 45 8.44 18.80 -9.02
CA VAL A 45 9.76 19.34 -9.27
C VAL A 45 10.76 18.73 -8.30
N ASP A 46 11.98 18.53 -8.75
CA ASP A 46 13.08 18.03 -7.94
C ASP A 46 13.48 19.02 -6.84
N ALA A 47 14.11 18.53 -5.77
CA ALA A 47 14.39 19.34 -4.57
C ALA A 47 15.35 20.51 -4.84
N SER A 48 16.32 20.35 -5.75
CA SER A 48 17.23 21.42 -6.16
C SER A 48 16.50 22.51 -6.92
N SER A 49 15.75 22.14 -7.96
CA SER A 49 14.99 23.08 -8.79
C SER A 49 13.83 23.74 -8.03
N LYS A 50 13.32 23.12 -6.97
CA LYS A 50 12.30 23.71 -6.11
C LYS A 50 12.77 25.03 -5.50
N ARG A 51 14.01 25.09 -5.01
CA ARG A 51 14.59 26.29 -4.41
C ARG A 51 14.69 27.43 -5.43
N ASP A 52 15.15 27.14 -6.63
CA ASP A 52 15.29 28.13 -7.70
C ASP A 52 13.95 28.72 -8.12
N ILE A 53 12.90 27.86 -8.18
CA ILE A 53 11.53 28.32 -8.49
C ILE A 53 10.96 29.17 -7.36
N GLU A 54 11.19 28.79 -6.10
CA GLU A 54 10.74 29.54 -4.94
C GLU A 54 11.40 30.93 -4.87
N ASP A 55 12.68 31.02 -5.23
CA ASP A 55 13.41 32.29 -5.23
C ASP A 55 13.03 33.19 -6.42
N ALA A 56 12.64 32.61 -7.56
CA ALA A 56 12.16 33.33 -8.75
C ALA A 56 10.65 33.63 -8.71
N SER A 57 9.92 33.09 -7.75
CA SER A 57 8.46 33.26 -7.64
C SER A 57 8.10 34.65 -7.12
N VAL A 58 7.08 35.23 -7.73
CA VAL A 58 6.44 36.49 -7.27
C VAL A 58 5.61 36.26 -6.00
N TYR A 59 5.14 35.02 -5.80
CA TYR A 59 4.29 34.69 -4.66
C TYR A 59 5.14 34.37 -3.43
N PRO A 60 4.73 34.83 -2.23
CA PRO A 60 5.41 34.49 -0.99
C PRO A 60 5.35 32.98 -0.73
N LYS A 61 6.39 32.44 -0.11
CA LYS A 61 6.55 30.98 0.15
C LYS A 61 5.43 30.40 0.99
N ASP A 62 4.80 31.21 1.83
CA ASP A 62 3.71 30.81 2.73
C ASP A 62 2.36 30.65 2.01
N GLU A 63 2.14 31.39 0.94
CA GLU A 63 0.89 31.36 0.18
C GLU A 63 0.90 30.34 -0.98
N TYR A 64 2.08 30.06 -1.55
CA TYR A 64 2.20 29.18 -2.70
C TYR A 64 2.89 27.85 -2.37
N SER A 65 2.15 26.78 -2.48
CA SER A 65 2.68 25.42 -2.35
C SER A 65 2.78 24.75 -3.71
N MET A 66 3.98 24.24 -4.04
CA MET A 66 4.19 23.46 -5.26
C MET A 66 3.25 22.26 -5.34
N PRO A 67 2.59 22.02 -6.48
CA PRO A 67 1.70 20.87 -6.65
C PRO A 67 2.45 19.54 -6.55
N ARG A 68 1.74 18.52 -6.10
CA ARG A 68 2.23 17.15 -6.02
C ARG A 68 1.49 16.26 -7.01
N LEU A 69 2.20 15.29 -7.56
CA LEU A 69 1.62 14.28 -8.45
C LEU A 69 1.09 13.11 -7.62
N PHE A 70 -0.18 12.77 -7.83
CA PHE A 70 -0.85 11.64 -7.21
C PHE A 70 -0.98 10.52 -8.23
N ILE A 71 -0.24 9.43 -8.04
CA ILE A 71 -0.15 8.34 -8.99
C ILE A 71 -0.69 7.06 -8.35
N LYS A 72 -1.62 6.41 -9.03
CA LYS A 72 -2.14 5.09 -8.65
C LYS A 72 -1.51 4.02 -9.54
N ASN A 73 -0.42 3.42 -9.06
CA ASN A 73 0.22 2.33 -9.78
C ASN A 73 -0.49 1.00 -9.54
N GLN A 74 -0.61 0.22 -10.60
CA GLN A 74 -1.26 -1.10 -10.60
C GLN A 74 -0.31 -2.13 -11.18
N TYR A 75 -0.07 -3.20 -10.43
CA TYR A 75 0.88 -4.23 -10.81
C TYR A 75 0.22 -5.60 -10.86
N CYS A 76 0.64 -6.44 -11.80
CA CYS A 76 0.37 -7.87 -11.73
C CYS A 76 1.21 -8.50 -10.60
N VAL A 77 0.87 -9.73 -10.19
CA VAL A 77 1.60 -10.43 -9.12
C VAL A 77 3.08 -10.59 -9.46
N SER A 78 3.41 -10.95 -10.71
CA SER A 78 4.80 -11.12 -11.15
C SER A 78 5.60 -9.81 -11.05
N CYS A 79 5.06 -8.71 -11.57
CA CYS A 79 5.70 -7.39 -11.45
C CYS A 79 5.79 -6.92 -10.00
N GLY A 80 4.77 -7.19 -9.19
CA GLY A 80 4.77 -6.86 -7.76
C GLY A 80 5.84 -7.61 -6.98
N ILE A 81 6.11 -8.87 -7.31
CA ILE A 81 7.18 -9.67 -6.70
C ILE A 81 8.54 -9.16 -7.20
N HIS A 82 8.69 -8.92 -8.50
CA HIS A 82 9.93 -8.39 -9.08
C HIS A 82 10.31 -7.04 -8.49
N ALA A 83 9.36 -6.14 -8.36
CA ALA A 83 9.56 -4.82 -7.73
C ALA A 83 9.63 -4.88 -6.19
N ARG A 84 9.64 -6.07 -5.59
CA ARG A 84 9.66 -6.28 -4.13
C ARG A 84 8.52 -5.62 -3.35
N ILE A 85 7.46 -5.22 -4.02
CA ILE A 85 6.24 -4.68 -3.41
C ILE A 85 5.50 -5.76 -2.63
N VAL A 86 5.48 -6.98 -3.18
CA VAL A 86 4.94 -8.18 -2.56
C VAL A 86 6.07 -9.19 -2.41
N ARG A 87 6.17 -9.81 -1.23
CA ARG A 87 7.20 -10.81 -0.92
C ARG A 87 6.57 -12.09 -0.40
N VAL A 88 7.27 -13.21 -0.53
CA VAL A 88 6.90 -14.47 0.11
C VAL A 88 7.06 -14.31 1.63
N ARG A 89 6.04 -14.70 2.39
CA ARG A 89 6.02 -14.60 3.85
C ARG A 89 5.81 -15.97 4.49
N SER A 90 6.32 -16.14 5.71
CA SER A 90 6.08 -17.33 6.54
C SER A 90 4.58 -17.54 6.77
N ASN A 91 4.20 -18.75 7.20
CA ASN A 91 2.80 -19.09 7.44
C ASN A 91 2.14 -18.17 8.49
N GLU A 92 2.84 -17.81 9.53
CA GLU A 92 2.38 -16.91 10.59
C GLU A 92 2.13 -15.50 10.06
N ASN A 93 3.07 -14.96 9.30
CA ASN A 93 3.02 -13.61 8.78
C ASN A 93 2.04 -13.41 7.62
N ARG A 94 1.57 -14.48 6.96
CA ARG A 94 0.61 -14.38 5.83
C ARG A 94 -0.73 -13.80 6.23
N ARG A 95 -1.13 -13.89 7.48
CA ARG A 95 -2.38 -13.35 8.01
C ARG A 95 -2.35 -11.84 8.18
N ILE A 96 -1.16 -11.25 8.33
CA ILE A 96 -0.98 -9.82 8.51
C ILE A 96 -1.22 -9.12 7.16
N ARG A 97 -2.27 -8.31 7.06
CA ARG A 97 -2.64 -7.61 5.82
C ARG A 97 -1.97 -6.25 5.67
N TYR A 98 -1.67 -5.62 6.78
CA TYR A 98 -1.05 -4.31 6.80
C TYR A 98 0.43 -4.50 7.16
N ILE A 99 1.29 -4.26 6.21
CA ILE A 99 2.70 -4.01 6.51
C ILE A 99 2.73 -2.52 6.78
N SER A 100 2.80 -2.13 8.06
CA SER A 100 3.23 -0.78 8.39
C SER A 100 4.57 -0.61 7.71
N ASN A 101 4.74 0.43 6.90
CA ASN A 101 6.06 0.85 6.44
C ASN A 101 6.77 1.40 7.67
N PHE A 102 7.27 0.48 8.48
CA PHE A 102 8.03 0.77 9.67
C PHE A 102 9.37 1.32 9.19
N ARG A 103 9.47 2.62 9.13
CA ARG A 103 10.77 3.28 9.22
C ARG A 103 11.20 3.09 10.66
N GLU A 104 12.30 2.36 10.86
CA GLU A 104 12.94 2.16 12.14
C GLU A 104 13.00 3.49 12.91
N GLY A 105 12.35 3.58 14.04
CA GLY A 105 12.31 4.77 14.87
C GLY A 105 11.07 4.97 15.73
N THR A 106 10.02 4.18 15.57
CA THR A 106 8.81 4.30 16.39
C THR A 106 8.33 2.96 16.91
N GLU A 107 9.13 2.31 17.77
CA GLU A 107 8.71 1.07 18.45
C GLU A 107 7.45 1.27 19.32
N GLU A 108 7.23 2.48 19.82
CA GLU A 108 6.10 2.81 20.67
C GLU A 108 4.73 2.82 19.95
N ALA A 109 4.69 3.22 18.68
CA ALA A 109 3.43 3.29 17.93
C ALA A 109 2.86 1.91 17.58
N SER A 110 3.71 0.89 17.37
CA SER A 110 3.27 -0.47 17.04
C SER A 110 2.64 -1.19 18.24
N HIS A 111 3.14 -0.96 19.44
CA HIS A 111 2.60 -1.51 20.68
C HIS A 111 1.23 -0.92 21.05
N GLY A 112 1.00 0.36 20.76
CA GLY A 112 -0.28 1.04 21.01
C GLY A 112 -1.41 0.50 20.15
N LEU A 113 -1.17 0.28 18.86
CA LEU A 113 -2.16 -0.26 17.92
C LEU A 113 -2.50 -1.74 18.21
N TYR A 114 -1.53 -2.54 18.64
CA TYR A 114 -1.76 -3.93 19.05
C TYR A 114 -2.59 -4.04 20.33
N ARG A 115 -2.38 -3.15 21.31
CA ARG A 115 -3.21 -3.07 22.53
C ARG A 115 -4.65 -2.68 22.22
N GLN A 116 -4.89 -1.70 21.35
CA GLN A 116 -6.23 -1.27 20.97
C GLN A 116 -7.00 -2.34 20.17
N ALA A 117 -6.34 -3.09 19.30
CA ALA A 117 -6.96 -4.18 18.54
C ALA A 117 -7.40 -5.35 19.45
N ASN A 118 -6.62 -5.66 20.50
CA ASN A 118 -6.95 -6.71 21.46
C ASN A 118 -8.03 -6.29 22.48
N GLN A 119 -8.13 -5.00 22.82
CA GLN A 119 -9.17 -4.50 23.70
C GLN A 119 -10.58 -4.49 23.04
N ARG A 120 -10.66 -4.48 21.71
CA ARG A 120 -11.94 -4.54 20.97
C ARG A 120 -12.56 -5.95 20.87
N ASN A 121 -11.89 -7.01 21.36
CA ASN A 121 -12.42 -8.38 21.37
C ASN A 121 -12.23 -9.08 22.73
N PRO A 122 -12.96 -8.68 23.80
CA PRO A 122 -12.83 -9.32 25.11
C PRO A 122 -13.52 -10.69 25.23
N LYS A 123 -14.23 -11.17 24.19
CA LYS A 123 -15.08 -12.39 24.27
C LYS A 123 -14.38 -13.72 24.03
N LYS A 124 -13.06 -13.81 23.98
CA LYS A 124 -12.35 -15.08 23.75
C LYS A 124 -11.41 -15.54 24.87
N GLN A 125 -11.53 -14.99 26.06
CA GLN A 125 -10.65 -15.39 27.18
C GLN A 125 -11.35 -16.20 28.29
N ASN A 126 -12.62 -16.55 28.16
CA ASN A 126 -13.34 -17.33 29.20
C ASN A 126 -13.90 -18.64 28.66
N GLU A 127 -13.10 -19.45 28.00
CA GLU A 127 -13.37 -20.89 27.81
C GLU A 127 -12.07 -21.65 28.01
N LYS A 128 -11.81 -21.96 29.27
CA LYS A 128 -11.06 -23.11 29.75
C LYS A 128 -11.67 -23.62 31.04
#